data_b538d8a3a9f2bddebed6aed686bb6111
#
_entry.id   b538d8a3a9f2bddebed6aed686bb6111
#
_cell.length_a   1.000
_cell.length_b   1.000
_cell.length_c   1.000
_cell.angle_alpha   90.00
_cell.angle_beta   90.00
_cell.angle_gamma   90.00
#
_symmetry.space_group_name_H-M   'P 1'
#
loop_
_entity.id
_entity.type
_entity.pdbx_description
1 polymer ?
#
loop_
_entity_poly.entity_id
_entity_poly.type
_entity_poly.pdbx_seq_one_letter_code
_entity_poly.pdbx_strand_id
1 'polypeptide(L)'
;GWIGEWLIDHNLKVIFAIPGIVLATIFVTFPFVARELIPLMQAQGKDEEEAALVLGASGWQILWRVTLPNIKWGLLYGVILTNARAMGEFGAVSVVSGHIRGLTNTMPLHVEILYNEYNYAAAFAVASLLALLALVTLVLKTIVEWQATRSAAITEQN
;
A
#
# COMPACT_ATOMS: atom_id res chain seq x y z
N GLY A 1 15.52 5.36 -25.47
CA GLY A 1 16.43 6.10 -24.59
C GLY A 1 17.33 5.12 -23.85
N TRP A 2 18.46 5.55 -23.32
CA TRP A 2 19.52 4.71 -22.72
C TRP A 2 19.06 3.71 -21.65
N ILE A 3 18.05 4.07 -20.85
CA ILE A 3 17.44 3.12 -19.87
C ILE A 3 16.67 2.01 -20.62
N GLY A 4 15.95 2.35 -21.70
CA GLY A 4 15.19 1.36 -22.46
C GLY A 4 16.08 0.35 -23.17
N GLU A 5 17.20 0.77 -23.72
CA GLU A 5 18.20 -0.10 -24.35
C GLU A 5 18.82 -1.05 -23.32
N TRP A 6 19.22 -0.52 -22.15
CA TRP A 6 19.75 -1.33 -21.06
C TRP A 6 18.75 -2.40 -20.58
N LEU A 7 17.46 -2.05 -20.48
CA LEU A 7 16.40 -2.98 -20.10
C LEU A 7 16.19 -4.10 -21.14
N ILE A 8 16.28 -3.75 -22.43
CA ILE A 8 16.17 -4.72 -23.54
C ILE A 8 17.35 -5.69 -23.51
N ASP A 9 18.56 -5.18 -23.33
CA ASP A 9 19.79 -6.00 -23.28
C ASP A 9 19.77 -7.00 -22.12
N HIS A 10 19.12 -6.65 -20.99
CA HIS A 10 18.96 -7.53 -19.84
C HIS A 10 17.65 -8.34 -19.85
N ASN A 11 16.92 -8.32 -20.96
CA ASN A 11 15.63 -9.00 -21.13
C ASN A 11 14.58 -8.65 -20.03
N LEU A 12 14.66 -7.44 -19.49
CA LEU A 12 13.78 -6.94 -18.43
C LEU A 12 12.59 -6.19 -19.06
N LYS A 13 11.43 -6.84 -19.07
CA LYS A 13 10.17 -6.19 -19.48
C LYS A 13 9.55 -5.50 -18.27
N VAL A 14 9.40 -4.16 -18.34
CA VAL A 14 8.73 -3.37 -17.31
C VAL A 14 7.28 -3.06 -17.71
N ILE A 15 7.08 -2.56 -18.93
CA ILE A 15 5.74 -2.27 -19.46
C ILE A 15 5.10 -3.59 -19.93
N PHE A 16 3.82 -3.75 -19.67
CA PHE A 16 3.04 -4.99 -19.90
C PHE A 16 3.60 -6.21 -19.15
N ALA A 17 4.20 -5.97 -17.98
CA ALA A 17 4.74 -6.99 -17.11
C ALA A 17 4.46 -6.66 -15.63
N ILE A 18 4.64 -7.64 -14.76
CA ILE A 18 4.39 -7.48 -13.30
C ILE A 18 5.16 -6.28 -12.71
N PRO A 19 6.45 -6.03 -13.02
CA PRO A 19 7.16 -4.87 -12.49
C PRO A 19 6.49 -3.53 -12.81
N GLY A 20 5.90 -3.37 -13.99
CA GLY A 20 5.16 -2.16 -14.36
C GLY A 20 3.93 -1.94 -13.50
N ILE A 21 3.16 -3.01 -13.23
CA ILE A 21 1.99 -2.95 -12.35
C ILE A 21 2.41 -2.56 -10.93
N VAL A 22 3.46 -3.18 -10.40
CA VAL A 22 3.98 -2.89 -9.06
C VAL A 22 4.43 -1.43 -8.95
N LEU A 23 5.20 -0.93 -9.91
CA LEU A 23 5.65 0.46 -9.94
C LEU A 23 4.48 1.44 -10.03
N ALA A 24 3.50 1.18 -10.90
CA ALA A 24 2.31 2.01 -11.02
C ALA A 24 1.50 2.03 -9.71
N THR A 25 1.31 0.87 -9.08
CA THR A 25 0.61 0.76 -7.80
C THR A 25 1.35 1.51 -6.70
N ILE A 26 2.67 1.35 -6.57
CA ILE A 26 3.50 2.08 -5.60
C ILE A 26 3.36 3.60 -5.84
N PHE A 27 3.48 4.04 -7.08
CA PHE A 27 3.40 5.47 -7.42
C PHE A 27 2.06 6.09 -7.03
N VAL A 28 0.96 5.39 -7.30
CA VAL A 28 -0.38 5.87 -6.96
C VAL A 28 -0.67 5.79 -5.46
N THR A 29 -0.14 4.78 -4.77
CA THR A 29 -0.41 4.55 -3.34
C THR A 29 0.52 5.29 -2.40
N PHE A 30 1.74 5.62 -2.83
CA PHE A 30 2.73 6.31 -2.00
C PHE A 30 2.22 7.62 -1.36
N PRO A 31 1.50 8.52 -2.06
CA PRO A 31 0.96 9.73 -1.45
C PRO A 31 -0.02 9.45 -0.30
N PHE A 32 -0.77 8.34 -0.37
CA PHE A 32 -1.71 7.95 0.70
C PHE A 32 -0.97 7.51 1.95
N VAL A 33 0.11 6.71 1.81
CA VAL A 33 0.97 6.33 2.94
C VAL A 33 1.59 7.56 3.59
N ALA A 34 2.15 8.46 2.80
CA ALA A 34 2.77 9.69 3.29
C ALA A 34 1.75 10.57 4.05
N ARG A 35 0.54 10.71 3.51
CA ARG A 35 -0.55 11.47 4.13
C ARG A 35 -0.98 10.93 5.50
N GLU A 36 -0.92 9.62 5.69
CA GLU A 36 -1.26 8.99 6.97
C GLU A 36 -0.09 9.07 7.98
N LEU A 37 1.14 8.87 7.51
CA LEU A 37 2.30 8.83 8.40
C LEU A 37 2.78 10.21 8.86
N ILE A 38 2.73 11.23 8.01
CA ILE A 38 3.24 12.57 8.33
C ILE A 38 2.57 13.17 9.58
N PRO A 39 1.23 13.24 9.69
CA PRO A 39 0.57 13.78 10.87
C PRO A 39 0.87 12.96 12.13
N LEU A 40 0.96 11.64 12.00
CA LEU A 40 1.28 10.75 13.11
C LEU A 40 2.68 11.04 13.66
N MET A 41 3.67 11.13 12.78
CA MET A 41 5.06 11.46 13.18
C MET A 41 5.16 12.87 13.77
N GLN A 42 4.39 13.83 13.25
CA GLN A 42 4.33 15.18 13.79
C GLN A 42 3.71 15.24 15.19
N ALA A 43 2.65 14.46 15.43
CA ALA A 43 2.00 14.37 16.73
C ALA A 43 2.87 13.71 17.81
N GLN A 44 3.72 12.76 17.40
CA GLN A 44 4.62 12.06 18.30
C GLN A 44 5.79 12.93 18.79
N GLY A 45 6.18 13.94 18.02
CA GLY A 45 7.34 14.79 18.34
C GLY A 45 8.68 14.13 18.00
N LYS A 46 9.76 14.75 18.43
CA LYS A 46 11.14 14.33 18.15
C LYS A 46 11.98 14.07 19.41
N ASP A 47 11.38 14.20 20.58
CA ASP A 47 12.11 14.20 21.85
C ASP A 47 12.89 12.89 22.07
N GLU A 48 12.28 11.75 21.75
CA GLU A 48 12.92 10.43 21.88
C GLU A 48 14.06 10.22 20.85
N GLU A 49 13.87 10.73 19.63
CA GLU A 49 14.89 10.67 18.57
C GLU A 49 16.09 11.55 18.91
N GLU A 50 15.85 12.76 19.44
CA GLU A 50 16.89 13.68 19.90
C GLU A 50 17.63 13.12 21.12
N ALA A 51 16.93 12.53 22.07
CA ALA A 51 17.55 11.86 23.21
C ALA A 51 18.46 10.70 22.75
N ALA A 52 18.01 9.89 21.81
CA ALA A 52 18.80 8.80 21.25
C ALA A 52 20.04 9.32 20.50
N LEU A 53 19.91 10.46 19.79
CA LEU A 53 21.02 11.10 19.11
C LEU A 53 22.10 11.60 20.09
N VAL A 54 21.68 12.23 21.21
CA VAL A 54 22.59 12.68 22.27
C VAL A 54 23.34 11.50 22.91
N LEU A 55 22.70 10.34 23.01
CA LEU A 55 23.32 9.10 23.49
C LEU A 55 24.25 8.43 22.44
N GLY A 56 24.44 9.06 21.27
CA GLY A 56 25.38 8.58 20.24
C GLY A 56 24.79 7.55 19.28
N ALA A 57 23.46 7.40 19.23
CA ALA A 57 22.83 6.50 18.26
C ALA A 57 22.97 7.04 16.83
N SER A 58 23.32 6.17 15.88
CA SER A 58 23.31 6.51 14.45
C SER A 58 21.85 6.66 13.95
N GLY A 59 21.65 7.44 12.87
CA GLY A 59 20.31 7.63 12.28
C GLY A 59 19.60 6.32 11.92
N TRP A 60 20.35 5.29 11.49
CA TRP A 60 19.82 3.96 11.21
C TRP A 60 19.36 3.23 12.47
N GLN A 61 20.10 3.39 13.58
CA GLN A 61 19.69 2.84 14.88
C GLN A 61 18.45 3.54 15.43
N ILE A 62 18.37 4.87 15.28
CA ILE A 62 17.18 5.65 15.67
C ILE A 62 15.97 5.17 14.89
N LEU A 63 16.06 5.05 13.56
CA LEU A 63 14.97 4.58 12.71
C LEU A 63 14.42 3.22 13.19
N TRP A 64 15.27 2.23 13.41
CA TRP A 64 14.83 0.86 13.72
C TRP A 64 14.46 0.64 15.18
N ARG A 65 15.07 1.37 16.13
CA ARG A 65 14.87 1.15 17.57
C ARG A 65 13.94 2.15 18.23
N VAL A 66 13.77 3.33 17.64
CA VAL A 66 12.94 4.41 18.20
C VAL A 66 11.77 4.71 17.27
N THR A 67 12.04 5.24 16.06
CA THR A 67 10.98 5.73 15.18
C THR A 67 10.01 4.62 14.76
N LEU A 68 10.51 3.51 14.23
CA LEU A 68 9.66 2.43 13.71
C LEU A 68 8.78 1.76 14.79
N PRO A 69 9.30 1.42 15.97
CA PRO A 69 8.47 0.89 17.06
C PRO A 69 7.38 1.85 17.52
N ASN A 70 7.68 3.15 17.53
CA ASN A 70 6.74 4.17 17.98
C ASN A 70 5.59 4.38 16.98
N ILE A 71 5.88 4.40 15.68
CA ILE A 71 4.87 4.58 14.64
C ILE A 71 4.22 3.27 14.18
N LYS A 72 4.57 2.12 14.74
CA LYS A 72 4.15 0.78 14.24
C LYS A 72 2.65 0.63 14.00
N TRP A 73 1.83 1.15 14.90
CA TRP A 73 0.38 1.04 14.78
C TRP A 73 -0.17 1.94 13.66
N GLY A 74 0.34 3.17 13.55
CA GLY A 74 -0.01 4.05 12.44
C GLY A 74 0.51 3.55 11.10
N LEU A 75 1.71 2.97 11.08
CA LEU A 75 2.26 2.34 9.88
C LEU A 75 1.38 1.16 9.45
N LEU A 76 0.98 0.29 10.38
CA LEU A 76 0.09 -0.82 10.10
C LEU A 76 -1.27 -0.34 9.56
N TYR A 77 -1.84 0.69 10.19
CA TYR A 77 -3.06 1.33 9.72
C TYR A 77 -2.91 1.88 8.29
N GLY A 78 -1.84 2.65 8.03
CA GLY A 78 -1.53 3.20 6.71
C GLY A 78 -1.37 2.11 5.65
N VAL A 79 -0.69 1.00 5.98
CA VAL A 79 -0.54 -0.15 5.08
C VAL A 79 -1.89 -0.80 4.76
N ILE A 80 -2.76 -1.02 5.75
CA ILE A 80 -4.09 -1.60 5.53
C ILE A 80 -4.95 -0.68 4.65
N LEU A 81 -4.96 0.62 4.92
CA LEU A 81 -5.70 1.60 4.15
C LEU A 81 -5.20 1.68 2.70
N THR A 82 -3.88 1.70 2.53
CA THR A 82 -3.24 1.72 1.21
C THR A 82 -3.51 0.44 0.43
N ASN A 83 -3.51 -0.71 1.09
CA ASN A 83 -3.84 -1.99 0.47
C ASN A 83 -5.31 -2.01 -0.01
N ALA A 84 -6.25 -1.55 0.83
CA ALA A 84 -7.65 -1.43 0.43
C ALA A 84 -7.82 -0.52 -0.80
N ARG A 85 -7.06 0.59 -0.85
CA ARG A 85 -7.05 1.51 -2.02
C ARG A 85 -6.45 0.84 -3.26
N ALA A 86 -5.34 0.11 -3.10
CA ALA A 86 -4.64 -0.55 -4.19
C ALA A 86 -5.48 -1.68 -4.83
N MET A 87 -6.29 -2.39 -4.03
CA MET A 87 -7.18 -3.44 -4.54
C MET A 87 -8.20 -2.93 -5.58
N GLY A 88 -8.64 -1.68 -5.46
CA GLY A 88 -9.55 -1.04 -6.40
C GLY A 88 -8.85 -0.25 -7.51
N GLU A 89 -7.52 -0.31 -7.62
CA GLU A 89 -6.81 0.46 -8.63
C GLU A 89 -7.04 -0.11 -10.02
N PHE A 90 -7.63 0.71 -10.86
CA PHE A 90 -7.96 0.37 -12.23
C PHE A 90 -7.19 1.27 -13.21
N GLY A 91 -7.24 2.58 -13.02
CA GLY A 91 -6.78 3.55 -13.99
C GLY A 91 -5.30 3.42 -14.39
N ALA A 92 -4.38 3.58 -13.45
CA ALA A 92 -2.96 3.50 -13.74
C ALA A 92 -2.53 2.09 -14.16
N VAL A 93 -3.13 1.07 -13.54
CA VAL A 93 -2.83 -0.33 -13.83
C VAL A 93 -3.32 -0.73 -15.23
N SER A 94 -4.47 -0.23 -15.69
CA SER A 94 -4.99 -0.54 -17.03
C SER A 94 -4.05 -0.10 -18.13
N VAL A 95 -3.37 1.04 -17.95
CA VAL A 95 -2.40 1.58 -18.93
C VAL A 95 -1.13 0.72 -19.01
N VAL A 96 -0.62 0.24 -17.87
CA VAL A 96 0.69 -0.44 -17.83
C VAL A 96 0.60 -1.96 -17.91
N SER A 97 -0.58 -2.55 -17.65
CA SER A 97 -0.73 -4.01 -17.59
C SER A 97 -0.83 -4.67 -18.96
N GLY A 98 -1.39 -3.98 -19.97
CA GLY A 98 -1.68 -4.57 -21.27
C GLY A 98 -2.75 -5.66 -21.25
N HIS A 99 -3.49 -5.85 -20.15
CA HIS A 99 -4.63 -6.78 -20.01
C HIS A 99 -4.32 -8.25 -20.36
N ILE A 100 -3.07 -8.71 -20.14
CA ILE A 100 -2.65 -10.07 -20.51
C ILE A 100 -3.20 -11.06 -19.47
N ARG A 101 -4.14 -11.91 -19.87
CA ARG A 101 -4.72 -12.95 -19.01
C ARG A 101 -3.64 -13.91 -18.49
N GLY A 102 -3.69 -14.18 -17.18
CA GLY A 102 -2.75 -15.08 -16.51
C GLY A 102 -1.38 -14.49 -16.19
N LEU A 103 -1.07 -13.26 -16.66
CA LEU A 103 0.21 -12.59 -16.41
C LEU A 103 0.05 -11.23 -15.73
N THR A 104 -0.69 -10.31 -16.33
CA THR A 104 -0.78 -8.90 -15.89
C THR A 104 -2.21 -8.46 -15.63
N ASN A 105 -3.16 -9.38 -15.65
CA ASN A 105 -4.57 -9.08 -15.42
C ASN A 105 -4.86 -9.01 -13.92
N THR A 106 -5.28 -7.84 -13.44
CA THR A 106 -5.74 -7.65 -12.05
C THR A 106 -7.24 -7.90 -11.94
N MET A 107 -7.77 -8.08 -10.72
CA MET A 107 -9.20 -8.33 -10.53
C MET A 107 -10.11 -7.23 -11.12
N PRO A 108 -9.84 -5.91 -10.91
CA PRO A 108 -10.63 -4.86 -11.55
C PRO A 108 -10.60 -4.93 -13.08
N LEU A 109 -9.44 -5.19 -13.68
CA LEU A 109 -9.30 -5.36 -15.13
C LEU A 109 -10.03 -6.61 -15.63
N HIS A 110 -10.05 -7.67 -14.82
CA HIS A 110 -10.77 -8.90 -15.17
C HIS A 110 -12.29 -8.69 -15.21
N VAL A 111 -12.82 -7.88 -14.28
CA VAL A 111 -14.24 -7.48 -14.31
C VAL A 111 -14.56 -6.75 -15.62
N GLU A 112 -13.72 -5.81 -16.05
CA GLU A 112 -13.88 -5.09 -17.32
C GLU A 112 -13.88 -6.03 -18.52
N ILE A 113 -12.90 -6.96 -18.59
CA ILE A 113 -12.81 -7.93 -19.67
C ILE A 113 -14.06 -8.78 -19.76
N LEU A 114 -14.52 -9.35 -18.63
CA LEU A 114 -15.74 -10.17 -18.59
C LEU A 114 -16.99 -9.38 -18.98
N TYR A 115 -17.06 -8.11 -18.57
CA TYR A 115 -18.16 -7.23 -18.94
C TYR A 115 -18.19 -6.97 -20.45
N ASN A 116 -17.03 -6.67 -21.05
CA ASN A 116 -16.89 -6.43 -22.49
C ASN A 116 -17.13 -7.70 -23.34
N GLU A 117 -16.92 -8.88 -22.75
CA GLU A 117 -17.24 -10.17 -23.35
C GLU A 117 -18.74 -10.58 -23.17
N TYR A 118 -19.57 -9.67 -22.65
CA TYR A 118 -20.99 -9.92 -22.36
C TYR A 118 -21.24 -11.04 -21.35
N ASN A 119 -20.23 -11.46 -20.57
CA ASN A 119 -20.35 -12.43 -19.50
C ASN A 119 -20.66 -11.73 -18.17
N TYR A 120 -21.83 -11.13 -18.10
CA TYR A 120 -22.24 -10.32 -16.95
C TYR A 120 -22.28 -11.10 -15.64
N ALA A 121 -22.71 -12.34 -15.65
CA ALA A 121 -22.79 -13.18 -14.45
C ALA A 121 -21.39 -13.37 -13.83
N ALA A 122 -20.38 -13.68 -14.64
CA ALA A 122 -19.01 -13.81 -14.17
C ALA A 122 -18.41 -12.45 -13.75
N ALA A 123 -18.70 -11.37 -14.48
CA ALA A 123 -18.27 -10.02 -14.10
C ALA A 123 -18.79 -9.63 -12.72
N PHE A 124 -20.09 -9.83 -12.46
CA PHE A 124 -20.69 -9.56 -11.15
C PHE A 124 -20.15 -10.47 -10.05
N ALA A 125 -19.87 -11.73 -10.32
CA ALA A 125 -19.27 -12.64 -9.33
C ALA A 125 -17.87 -12.16 -8.90
N VAL A 126 -17.01 -11.78 -9.84
CA VAL A 126 -15.66 -11.23 -9.55
C VAL A 126 -15.76 -9.89 -8.84
N ALA A 127 -16.65 -8.99 -9.26
CA ALA A 127 -16.89 -7.71 -8.60
C ALA A 127 -17.39 -7.89 -7.16
N SER A 128 -18.29 -8.86 -6.92
CA SER A 128 -18.79 -9.18 -5.58
C SER A 128 -17.68 -9.71 -4.67
N LEU A 129 -16.78 -10.54 -5.21
CA LEU A 129 -15.61 -11.02 -4.47
C LEU A 129 -14.67 -9.87 -4.11
N LEU A 130 -14.44 -8.93 -5.03
CA LEU A 130 -13.62 -7.74 -4.78
C LEU A 130 -14.25 -6.86 -3.68
N ALA A 131 -15.57 -6.65 -3.73
CA ALA A 131 -16.32 -5.92 -2.71
C ALA A 131 -16.22 -6.60 -1.33
N LEU A 132 -16.31 -7.91 -1.28
CA LEU A 132 -16.16 -8.67 -0.04
C LEU A 132 -14.75 -8.55 0.55
N LEU A 133 -13.72 -8.61 -0.29
CA LEU A 133 -12.33 -8.36 0.14
C LEU A 133 -12.16 -6.93 0.69
N ALA A 134 -12.78 -5.93 0.05
CA ALA A 134 -12.78 -4.56 0.55
C ALA A 134 -13.47 -4.44 1.92
N LEU A 135 -14.59 -5.13 2.13
CA LEU A 135 -15.27 -5.17 3.44
C LEU A 135 -14.39 -5.82 4.51
N VAL A 136 -13.72 -6.92 4.20
CA VAL A 136 -12.78 -7.57 5.12
C VAL A 136 -11.65 -6.62 5.51
N THR A 137 -11.06 -5.89 4.55
CA THR A 137 -10.00 -4.92 4.85
C THR A 137 -10.50 -3.75 5.71
N LEU A 138 -11.75 -3.29 5.51
CA LEU A 138 -12.37 -2.27 6.38
C LEU A 138 -12.56 -2.77 7.80
N VAL A 139 -13.00 -4.01 8.00
CA VAL A 139 -13.13 -4.61 9.34
C VAL A 139 -11.76 -4.71 10.01
N LEU A 140 -10.75 -5.19 9.31
CA LEU A 140 -9.37 -5.25 9.83
C LEU A 140 -8.86 -3.85 10.22
N LYS A 141 -9.09 -2.84 9.36
CA LYS A 141 -8.79 -1.45 9.68
C LYS A 141 -9.39 -1.03 11.02
N THR A 142 -10.70 -1.23 11.19
CA THR A 142 -11.41 -0.83 12.42
C THR A 142 -10.87 -1.53 13.66
N ILE A 143 -10.51 -2.81 13.57
CA ILE A 143 -9.91 -3.57 14.67
C ILE A 143 -8.54 -2.98 15.04
N VAL A 144 -7.69 -2.69 14.07
CA VAL A 144 -6.35 -2.11 14.31
C VAL A 144 -6.46 -0.71 14.92
N GLU A 145 -7.37 0.11 14.43
CA GLU A 145 -7.64 1.45 14.95
C GLU A 145 -8.10 1.40 16.44
N TRP A 146 -9.00 0.49 16.75
CA TRP A 146 -9.47 0.29 18.13
C TRP A 146 -8.34 -0.19 19.06
N GLN A 147 -7.45 -1.08 18.60
CA GLN A 147 -6.29 -1.50 19.38
C GLN A 147 -5.28 -0.36 19.57
N ALA A 148 -5.06 0.47 18.55
CA ALA A 148 -4.15 1.62 18.63
C ALA A 148 -4.63 2.64 19.65
N THR A 149 -5.92 2.99 19.64
CA THR A 149 -6.52 3.92 20.63
C THR A 149 -6.48 3.38 22.05
N ARG A 150 -6.69 2.08 22.24
CA ARG A 150 -6.55 1.46 23.57
C ARG A 150 -5.11 1.50 24.10
N SER A 151 -4.13 1.27 23.26
CA SER A 151 -2.71 1.31 23.66
C SER A 151 -2.29 2.72 24.08
N ALA A 152 -2.75 3.76 23.38
CA ALA A 152 -2.49 5.16 23.74
C ALA A 152 -3.10 5.53 25.09
N ALA A 153 -4.35 5.15 25.35
CA ALA A 153 -5.03 5.44 26.61
C ALA A 153 -4.38 4.80 27.85
N ILE A 154 -3.73 3.65 27.70
CA ILE A 154 -3.01 2.98 28.79
C ILE A 154 -1.68 3.70 29.10
N THR A 155 -1.04 4.28 28.10
CA THR A 155 0.23 5.00 28.27
C THR A 155 0.05 6.36 28.95
N GLU A 156 -1.11 7.01 28.79
CA GLU A 156 -1.43 8.29 29.48
C GLU A 156 -1.80 8.11 30.98
N GLN A 157 -2.10 6.90 31.43
CA GLN A 157 -2.50 6.61 32.82
C GLN A 157 -1.33 6.16 33.71
N ASN A 158 -0.13 5.96 33.19
CA ASN A 158 1.09 5.59 33.91
C ASN A 158 2.13 6.70 33.86
#